data_42646e4dfa73d1bb2119f544b0b16557
#
_entry.id   42646e4dfa73d1bb2119f544b0b16557
#
_cell.length_a   1.000
_cell.length_b   1.000
_cell.length_c   1.000
_cell.angle_alpha   90.00
_cell.angle_beta   90.00
_cell.angle_gamma   90.00
#
_symmetry.space_group_name_H-M   'P 1'
#
loop_
_entity.id
_entity.type
_entity.pdbx_description
1 polymer ?
#
loop_
_entity_poly.entity_id
_entity_poly.type
_entity_poly.pdbx_seq_one_letter_code
_entity_poly.pdbx_strand_id
1 'polypeptide(L)'
;MSAPPDELPGRTRPPVHSVRLALALVIVVVAALLLLPDLLGLDHRGPFAQLVSFRPAMVAGLLVLAVATLVVAVIRKRGWTLPAGLLAVAAVAGAMVLPRALPAPDVPEPDAPAARTMTVLSFNTYEGQGDVDAVAALIRSSRPDLIALPESAARYRDRLAPLVPDYRFIPSDERGRDVQGVTAGVRADLGDVAAQIDRSTGFPSVEVSGAGLGDLRFVAFHSIAPTPGAIPEWTSDLSTLDRWCADRQAGPMIVAGDFNATLDHSVFRTAMTGCTDAAERTGEGLLGTWPSSLPRWLGPQIDHVLITGGITAETLSVHDIPGSDHRAVVTRLRLPT
;
A
#
# COMPACT_ATOMS: atom_id res chain seq x y z
N MET A 1 78.78 17.01 11.71
CA MET A 1 78.05 15.89 11.04
C MET A 1 76.55 16.14 11.22
N SER A 2 75.90 16.74 10.22
CA SER A 2 74.46 17.02 10.24
C SER A 2 73.74 15.86 9.56
N ALA A 3 72.73 15.27 10.21
CA ALA A 3 71.90 14.21 9.66
C ALA A 3 71.05 14.79 8.52
N PRO A 4 70.78 14.01 7.46
CA PRO A 4 69.86 14.43 6.39
C PRO A 4 68.41 14.44 6.90
N PRO A 5 67.57 15.34 6.34
CA PRO A 5 66.16 15.40 6.73
C PRO A 5 65.44 14.14 6.28
N ASP A 6 64.61 13.58 7.19
CA ASP A 6 63.67 12.48 6.92
C ASP A 6 62.72 12.84 5.78
N GLU A 7 62.87 12.18 4.63
CA GLU A 7 61.86 12.22 3.56
C GLU A 7 60.58 11.52 4.05
N LEU A 8 59.51 12.30 4.24
CA LEU A 8 58.16 11.77 4.48
C LEU A 8 57.76 10.86 3.30
N PRO A 9 57.23 9.65 3.55
CA PRO A 9 56.84 8.75 2.48
C PRO A 9 55.76 9.39 1.63
N GLY A 10 56.09 9.59 0.32
CA GLY A 10 55.17 10.15 -0.65
C GLY A 10 53.86 9.35 -0.72
N ARG A 11 52.73 9.99 -0.47
CA ARG A 11 51.41 9.43 -0.68
C ARG A 11 51.23 9.05 -2.16
N THR A 12 51.38 7.79 -2.50
CA THR A 12 51.11 7.28 -3.85
C THR A 12 49.62 7.42 -4.13
N ARG A 13 49.26 8.20 -5.15
CA ARG A 13 47.86 8.29 -5.60
C ARG A 13 47.39 6.92 -6.09
N PRO A 14 46.22 6.43 -5.65
CA PRO A 14 45.70 5.15 -6.12
C PRO A 14 45.56 5.18 -7.65
N PRO A 15 45.76 4.05 -8.35
CA PRO A 15 45.62 3.99 -9.80
C PRO A 15 44.14 4.32 -10.18
N VAL A 16 43.95 5.12 -11.22
CA VAL A 16 42.66 5.64 -11.69
C VAL A 16 41.60 4.50 -11.87
N HIS A 17 42.03 3.29 -12.14
CA HIS A 17 41.16 2.13 -12.28
C HIS A 17 40.52 1.71 -10.94
N SER A 18 41.28 1.68 -9.87
CA SER A 18 40.75 1.34 -8.53
C SER A 18 39.78 2.38 -7.99
N VAL A 19 40.00 3.67 -8.28
CA VAL A 19 39.08 4.76 -7.90
C VAL A 19 37.72 4.59 -8.63
N ARG A 20 37.74 4.28 -9.93
CA ARG A 20 36.50 4.07 -10.71
C ARG A 20 35.74 2.85 -10.25
N LEU A 21 36.41 1.75 -9.93
CA LEU A 21 35.82 0.55 -9.39
C LEU A 21 35.16 0.84 -8.02
N ALA A 22 35.89 1.50 -7.13
CA ALA A 22 35.34 1.86 -5.83
C ALA A 22 34.08 2.75 -5.94
N LEU A 23 34.10 3.74 -6.84
CA LEU A 23 32.93 4.59 -7.09
C LEU A 23 31.74 3.79 -7.65
N ALA A 24 31.98 2.88 -8.60
CA ALA A 24 30.95 2.02 -9.14
C ALA A 24 30.31 1.14 -8.03
N LEU A 25 31.13 0.54 -7.17
CA LEU A 25 30.66 -0.27 -6.03
C LEU A 25 29.84 0.58 -5.04
N VAL A 26 30.30 1.78 -4.71
CA VAL A 26 29.55 2.70 -3.83
C VAL A 26 28.16 3.01 -4.42
N ILE A 27 28.09 3.33 -5.72
CA ILE A 27 26.81 3.62 -6.39
C ILE A 27 25.88 2.40 -6.34
N VAL A 28 26.39 1.20 -6.60
CA VAL A 28 25.60 -0.05 -6.54
C VAL A 28 25.11 -0.33 -5.12
N VAL A 29 25.96 -0.14 -4.11
CA VAL A 29 25.58 -0.31 -2.69
C VAL A 29 24.49 0.68 -2.30
N VAL A 30 24.64 1.95 -2.69
CA VAL A 30 23.61 2.97 -2.43
C VAL A 30 22.29 2.62 -3.11
N ALA A 31 22.34 2.18 -4.38
CA ALA A 31 21.13 1.73 -5.08
C ALA A 31 20.48 0.53 -4.37
N ALA A 32 21.27 -0.44 -3.90
CA ALA A 32 20.76 -1.58 -3.15
C ALA A 32 20.11 -1.16 -1.81
N LEU A 33 20.76 -0.25 -1.06
CA LEU A 33 20.19 0.26 0.20
C LEU A 33 18.88 1.03 0.00
N LEU A 34 18.72 1.73 -1.11
CA LEU A 34 17.51 2.51 -1.40
C LEU A 34 16.37 1.62 -1.91
N LEU A 35 16.67 0.59 -2.70
CA LEU A 35 15.65 -0.26 -3.33
C LEU A 35 15.33 -1.53 -2.53
N LEU A 36 16.23 -2.00 -1.69
CA LEU A 36 16.10 -3.26 -0.95
C LEU A 36 16.30 -3.07 0.57
N PRO A 37 15.76 -1.98 1.19
CA PRO A 37 15.97 -1.72 2.61
C PRO A 37 15.32 -2.79 3.50
N ASP A 38 14.24 -3.42 3.04
CA ASP A 38 13.51 -4.48 3.73
C ASP A 38 14.34 -5.75 3.91
N LEU A 39 15.26 -6.08 3.00
CA LEU A 39 16.19 -7.21 3.17
C LEU A 39 17.14 -7.03 4.35
N LEU A 40 17.31 -5.79 4.82
CA LEU A 40 18.14 -5.42 5.97
C LEU A 40 17.33 -4.98 7.18
N GLY A 41 15.99 -5.07 7.12
CA GLY A 41 15.10 -4.57 8.15
C GLY A 41 15.23 -3.06 8.38
N LEU A 42 15.45 -2.27 7.33
CA LEU A 42 15.55 -0.82 7.39
C LEU A 42 14.26 -0.10 6.96
N ASP A 43 13.35 -0.79 6.28
CA ASP A 43 12.10 -0.29 5.74
C ASP A 43 11.08 0.18 6.79
N HIS A 44 11.32 -0.11 8.07
CA HIS A 44 10.58 0.44 9.22
C HIS A 44 11.38 1.51 9.98
N ARG A 45 12.34 2.17 9.32
CA ARG A 45 13.12 3.28 9.87
C ARG A 45 13.16 4.45 8.88
N GLY A 46 13.08 5.70 9.38
CA GLY A 46 13.25 6.87 8.53
C GLY A 46 14.69 7.00 8.02
N PRO A 47 14.93 7.40 6.78
CA PRO A 47 13.93 7.76 5.74
C PRO A 47 13.46 6.57 4.87
N PHE A 48 13.91 5.35 5.13
CA PHE A 48 13.64 4.18 4.28
C PHE A 48 12.16 3.80 4.26
N ALA A 49 11.45 3.99 5.38
CA ALA A 49 10.00 3.75 5.44
C ALA A 49 9.23 4.59 4.42
N GLN A 50 9.64 5.84 4.19
CA GLN A 50 9.00 6.70 3.20
C GLN A 50 9.47 6.36 1.77
N LEU A 51 10.76 6.09 1.60
CA LEU A 51 11.36 5.86 0.28
C LEU A 51 10.92 4.54 -0.34
N VAL A 52 10.81 3.47 0.45
CA VAL A 52 10.44 2.14 -0.06
C VAL A 52 9.05 2.10 -0.67
N SER A 53 8.14 3.00 -0.25
CA SER A 53 6.82 3.17 -0.86
C SER A 53 6.88 3.45 -2.37
N PHE A 54 7.96 4.07 -2.84
CA PHE A 54 8.17 4.42 -4.25
C PHE A 54 9.03 3.39 -4.99
N ARG A 55 9.25 2.20 -4.43
CA ARG A 55 10.09 1.15 -5.06
C ARG A 55 9.74 0.88 -6.53
N PRO A 56 8.46 0.76 -6.97
CA PRO A 56 8.15 0.53 -8.39
C PRO A 56 8.71 1.62 -9.31
N ALA A 57 8.55 2.89 -8.94
CA ALA A 57 9.08 4.02 -9.69
C ALA A 57 10.62 4.07 -9.66
N MET A 58 11.23 3.76 -8.50
CA MET A 58 12.68 3.70 -8.37
C MET A 58 13.30 2.56 -9.20
N VAL A 59 12.64 1.40 -9.30
CA VAL A 59 13.07 0.29 -10.17
C VAL A 59 13.08 0.74 -11.63
N ALA A 60 12.01 1.41 -12.09
CA ALA A 60 11.96 1.94 -13.45
C ALA A 60 13.09 2.95 -13.70
N GLY A 61 13.32 3.89 -12.80
CA GLY A 61 14.42 4.86 -12.88
C GLY A 61 15.80 4.19 -12.89
N LEU A 62 15.99 3.17 -12.03
CA LEU A 62 17.25 2.41 -11.98
C LEU A 62 17.52 1.64 -13.28
N LEU A 63 16.48 1.05 -13.90
CA LEU A 63 16.59 0.38 -15.20
C LEU A 63 17.02 1.36 -16.30
N VAL A 64 16.45 2.57 -16.35
CA VAL A 64 16.86 3.59 -17.29
C VAL A 64 18.34 3.96 -17.08
N LEU A 65 18.78 4.15 -15.83
CA LEU A 65 20.17 4.44 -15.50
C LEU A 65 21.11 3.28 -15.85
N ALA A 66 20.70 2.05 -15.58
CA ALA A 66 21.46 0.85 -15.91
C ALA A 66 21.66 0.69 -17.42
N VAL A 67 20.59 0.91 -18.21
CA VAL A 67 20.67 0.89 -19.69
C VAL A 67 21.57 2.01 -20.20
N ALA A 68 21.43 3.23 -19.70
CA ALA A 68 22.29 4.36 -20.09
C ALA A 68 23.77 4.09 -19.82
N THR A 69 24.09 3.57 -18.62
CA THR A 69 25.48 3.20 -18.27
C THR A 69 25.99 2.01 -19.08
N LEU A 70 25.14 1.06 -19.42
CA LEU A 70 25.47 -0.06 -20.29
C LEU A 70 25.83 0.40 -21.69
N VAL A 71 25.03 1.30 -22.30
CA VAL A 71 25.35 1.91 -23.62
C VAL A 71 26.71 2.57 -23.60
N VAL A 72 27.01 3.37 -22.55
CA VAL A 72 28.32 4.01 -22.39
C VAL A 72 29.44 2.96 -22.26
N ALA A 73 29.23 1.87 -21.51
CA ALA A 73 30.20 0.79 -21.36
C ALA A 73 30.49 0.06 -22.68
N VAL A 74 29.45 -0.19 -23.49
CA VAL A 74 29.57 -0.80 -24.84
C VAL A 74 30.40 0.12 -25.76
N ILE A 75 30.07 1.40 -25.85
CA ILE A 75 30.77 2.36 -26.72
C ILE A 75 32.24 2.49 -26.31
N ARG A 76 32.51 2.57 -25.00
CA ARG A 76 33.86 2.72 -24.47
C ARG A 76 34.64 1.42 -24.30
N LYS A 77 33.97 0.27 -24.51
CA LYS A 77 34.50 -1.10 -24.31
C LYS A 77 35.13 -1.31 -22.92
N ARG A 78 34.59 -0.60 -21.89
CA ARG A 78 35.10 -0.62 -20.50
C ARG A 78 34.03 -0.12 -19.52
N GLY A 79 34.24 -0.39 -18.21
CA GLY A 79 33.38 0.10 -17.14
C GLY A 79 32.10 -0.74 -16.94
N TRP A 80 32.16 -2.05 -17.23
CA TRP A 80 31.03 -2.99 -17.16
C TRP A 80 30.48 -3.24 -15.74
N THR A 81 31.29 -2.99 -14.72
CA THR A 81 30.91 -3.26 -13.31
C THR A 81 29.72 -2.43 -12.86
N LEU A 82 29.61 -1.16 -13.27
CA LEU A 82 28.50 -0.31 -12.87
C LEU A 82 27.16 -0.79 -13.48
N PRO A 83 26.99 -0.89 -14.81
CA PRO A 83 25.72 -1.36 -15.35
C PRO A 83 25.35 -2.77 -14.90
N ALA A 84 26.33 -3.67 -14.77
CA ALA A 84 26.06 -5.03 -14.26
C ALA A 84 25.53 -5.02 -12.83
N GLY A 85 26.11 -4.22 -11.94
CA GLY A 85 25.63 -4.08 -10.56
C GLY A 85 24.25 -3.44 -10.48
N LEU A 86 24.00 -2.37 -11.27
CA LEU A 86 22.67 -1.73 -11.30
C LEU A 86 21.60 -2.67 -11.86
N LEU A 87 21.89 -3.44 -12.90
CA LEU A 87 20.98 -4.45 -13.45
C LEU A 87 20.69 -5.54 -12.43
N ALA A 88 21.69 -5.99 -11.67
CA ALA A 88 21.48 -6.99 -10.62
C ALA A 88 20.53 -6.48 -9.53
N VAL A 89 20.74 -5.24 -9.05
CA VAL A 89 19.83 -4.62 -8.06
C VAL A 89 18.42 -4.44 -8.65
N ALA A 90 18.31 -3.95 -9.89
CA ALA A 90 17.03 -3.78 -10.56
C ALA A 90 16.29 -5.11 -10.78
N ALA A 91 17.01 -6.20 -11.08
CA ALA A 91 16.42 -7.54 -11.24
C ALA A 91 15.86 -8.06 -9.92
N VAL A 92 16.58 -7.92 -8.81
CA VAL A 92 16.10 -8.34 -7.48
C VAL A 92 14.87 -7.51 -7.06
N ALA A 93 14.96 -6.18 -7.13
CA ALA A 93 13.84 -5.31 -6.76
C ALA A 93 12.64 -5.49 -7.71
N GLY A 94 12.89 -5.68 -9.01
CA GLY A 94 11.88 -5.96 -10.02
C GLY A 94 11.14 -7.28 -9.78
N ALA A 95 11.84 -8.32 -9.34
CA ALA A 95 11.24 -9.61 -8.99
C ALA A 95 10.28 -9.50 -7.79
N MET A 96 10.46 -8.52 -6.90
CA MET A 96 9.55 -8.25 -5.78
C MET A 96 8.33 -7.43 -6.21
N VAL A 97 8.47 -6.61 -7.24
CA VAL A 97 7.42 -5.68 -7.71
C VAL A 97 6.55 -6.28 -8.80
N LEU A 98 7.17 -6.96 -9.78
CA LEU A 98 6.50 -7.43 -10.99
C LEU A 98 5.30 -8.37 -10.76
N PRO A 99 5.32 -9.31 -9.79
CA PRO A 99 4.17 -10.18 -9.54
C PRO A 99 2.87 -9.41 -9.28
N ARG A 100 2.93 -8.21 -8.70
CA ARG A 100 1.77 -7.37 -8.37
C ARG A 100 1.08 -6.77 -9.61
N ALA A 101 1.76 -6.76 -10.76
CA ALA A 101 1.22 -6.33 -12.05
C ALA A 101 0.61 -7.49 -12.86
N LEU A 102 0.67 -8.71 -12.33
CA LEU A 102 0.20 -9.90 -13.02
C LEU A 102 -0.98 -10.48 -12.23
N PRO A 103 -2.19 -10.58 -12.83
CA PRO A 103 -3.30 -11.19 -12.14
C PRO A 103 -2.95 -12.64 -11.78
N ALA A 104 -3.20 -13.00 -10.53
CA ALA A 104 -3.12 -14.38 -10.09
C ALA A 104 -4.49 -15.03 -10.31
N PRO A 105 -4.71 -15.83 -11.35
CA PRO A 105 -6.01 -16.38 -11.62
C PRO A 105 -6.39 -17.33 -10.49
N ASP A 106 -7.47 -16.98 -9.78
CA ASP A 106 -8.18 -17.97 -8.99
C ASP A 106 -8.83 -18.91 -9.98
N VAL A 107 -8.44 -20.20 -9.93
CA VAL A 107 -9.08 -21.23 -10.75
C VAL A 107 -10.48 -21.42 -10.19
N PRO A 108 -11.56 -20.99 -10.88
CA PRO A 108 -12.91 -21.28 -10.41
C PRO A 108 -13.06 -22.79 -10.36
N GLU A 109 -13.57 -23.34 -9.27
CA GLU A 109 -14.03 -24.72 -9.26
C GLU A 109 -15.22 -24.83 -10.24
N PRO A 110 -15.13 -25.72 -11.25
CA PRO A 110 -16.10 -25.75 -12.36
C PRO A 110 -17.57 -25.98 -11.94
N ASP A 111 -17.80 -26.56 -10.76
CA ASP A 111 -19.11 -26.95 -10.23
C ASP A 111 -19.50 -26.18 -8.95
N ALA A 112 -18.82 -25.07 -8.62
CA ALA A 112 -19.18 -24.29 -7.45
C ALA A 112 -20.58 -23.65 -7.61
N PRO A 113 -21.45 -23.72 -6.59
CA PRO A 113 -22.74 -22.99 -6.59
C PRO A 113 -22.49 -21.51 -6.87
N ALA A 114 -23.50 -20.80 -7.38
CA ALA A 114 -23.40 -19.38 -7.68
C ALA A 114 -22.97 -18.60 -6.42
N ALA A 115 -21.69 -18.32 -6.31
CA ALA A 115 -21.08 -17.63 -5.18
C ALA A 115 -21.66 -16.20 -5.07
N ARG A 116 -21.98 -15.76 -3.87
CA ARG A 116 -22.39 -14.38 -3.60
C ARG A 116 -21.22 -13.44 -3.94
N THR A 117 -21.50 -12.40 -4.71
CA THR A 117 -20.50 -11.36 -4.97
C THR A 117 -20.79 -10.14 -4.10
N MET A 118 -19.73 -9.43 -3.69
CA MET A 118 -19.82 -8.17 -2.96
C MET A 118 -18.88 -7.14 -3.59
N THR A 119 -19.30 -5.88 -3.58
CA THR A 119 -18.47 -4.75 -3.99
C THR A 119 -18.06 -3.95 -2.76
N VAL A 120 -16.78 -3.64 -2.64
CA VAL A 120 -16.20 -2.83 -1.56
C VAL A 120 -15.64 -1.55 -2.14
N LEU A 121 -15.92 -0.42 -1.50
CA LEU A 121 -15.34 0.87 -1.79
C LEU A 121 -14.48 1.30 -0.59
N SER A 122 -13.24 1.71 -0.83
CA SER A 122 -12.36 2.34 0.15
C SER A 122 -11.92 3.70 -0.36
N PHE A 123 -12.03 4.75 0.47
CA PHE A 123 -11.65 6.10 0.07
C PHE A 123 -11.29 6.96 1.28
N ASN A 124 -10.01 7.34 1.39
CA ASN A 124 -9.58 8.35 2.36
C ASN A 124 -10.09 9.74 1.90
N THR A 125 -10.90 10.38 2.76
CA THR A 125 -11.62 11.60 2.41
C THR A 125 -10.78 12.88 2.57
N TYR A 126 -9.51 12.75 2.98
CA TYR A 126 -8.61 13.87 3.26
C TYR A 126 -9.25 14.89 4.20
N GLU A 127 -9.31 14.56 5.47
CA GLU A 127 -9.93 15.40 6.53
C GLU A 127 -11.39 15.83 6.22
N GLY A 128 -12.12 14.97 5.47
CA GLY A 128 -13.48 15.30 5.04
C GLY A 128 -13.56 16.32 3.91
N GLN A 129 -12.47 16.61 3.18
CA GLN A 129 -12.43 17.56 2.07
C GLN A 129 -12.85 16.94 0.74
N GLY A 130 -12.77 15.60 0.60
CA GLY A 130 -13.21 14.89 -0.59
C GLY A 130 -14.63 15.30 -1.00
N ASP A 131 -14.82 15.59 -2.28
CA ASP A 131 -16.08 16.08 -2.83
C ASP A 131 -17.20 15.05 -2.64
N VAL A 132 -18.20 15.41 -1.80
CA VAL A 132 -19.28 14.49 -1.43
C VAL A 132 -20.19 14.12 -2.59
N ASP A 133 -20.37 15.01 -3.59
CA ASP A 133 -21.19 14.73 -4.77
C ASP A 133 -20.48 13.72 -5.69
N ALA A 134 -19.16 13.85 -5.84
CA ALA A 134 -18.34 12.90 -6.59
C ALA A 134 -18.33 11.51 -5.90
N VAL A 135 -18.17 11.48 -4.57
CA VAL A 135 -18.24 10.22 -3.80
C VAL A 135 -19.63 9.59 -3.91
N ALA A 136 -20.71 10.38 -3.77
CA ALA A 136 -22.07 9.89 -3.95
C ALA A 136 -22.32 9.38 -5.36
N ALA A 137 -21.77 10.03 -6.40
CA ALA A 137 -21.85 9.56 -7.78
C ALA A 137 -21.13 8.22 -7.98
N LEU A 138 -19.93 8.05 -7.37
CA LEU A 138 -19.19 6.79 -7.40
C LEU A 138 -19.96 5.68 -6.66
N ILE A 139 -20.53 5.98 -5.49
CA ILE A 139 -21.36 5.02 -4.74
C ILE A 139 -22.58 4.58 -5.56
N ARG A 140 -23.29 5.51 -6.19
CA ARG A 140 -24.46 5.18 -7.05
C ARG A 140 -24.08 4.34 -8.26
N SER A 141 -22.93 4.59 -8.88
CA SER A 141 -22.50 3.88 -10.09
C SER A 141 -21.92 2.49 -9.78
N SER A 142 -21.11 2.36 -8.73
CA SER A 142 -20.47 1.09 -8.36
C SER A 142 -21.34 0.23 -7.42
N ARG A 143 -22.35 0.83 -6.76
CA ARG A 143 -23.25 0.18 -5.80
C ARG A 143 -22.52 -0.73 -4.79
N PRO A 144 -21.55 -0.20 -4.04
CA PRO A 144 -20.81 -1.02 -3.10
C PRO A 144 -21.73 -1.59 -2.01
N ASP A 145 -21.46 -2.81 -1.59
CA ASP A 145 -22.11 -3.42 -0.44
C ASP A 145 -21.55 -2.84 0.87
N LEU A 146 -20.25 -2.59 0.87
CA LEU A 146 -19.46 -2.13 2.03
C LEU A 146 -18.58 -0.97 1.62
N ILE A 147 -18.43 -0.01 2.53
CA ILE A 147 -17.67 1.23 2.29
C ILE A 147 -16.76 1.50 3.49
N ALA A 148 -15.48 1.75 3.26
CA ALA A 148 -14.54 2.26 4.24
C ALA A 148 -14.16 3.72 3.88
N LEU A 149 -14.35 4.64 4.81
CA LEU A 149 -14.01 6.04 4.66
C LEU A 149 -13.04 6.47 5.78
N PRO A 150 -11.73 6.28 5.63
CA PRO A 150 -10.72 6.95 6.45
C PRO A 150 -10.86 8.48 6.38
N GLU A 151 -10.45 9.15 7.46
CA GLU A 151 -10.53 10.60 7.64
C GLU A 151 -11.95 11.17 7.48
N SER A 152 -12.94 10.38 7.93
CA SER A 152 -14.36 10.71 7.89
C SER A 152 -15.01 10.43 9.25
N ALA A 153 -15.67 11.42 9.80
CA ALA A 153 -16.48 11.34 11.01
C ALA A 153 -17.94 11.75 10.72
N ALA A 154 -18.67 12.08 11.77
CA ALA A 154 -20.08 12.47 11.63
C ALA A 154 -20.31 13.63 10.67
N ARG A 155 -19.41 14.62 10.65
CA ARG A 155 -19.55 15.79 9.77
C ARG A 155 -19.53 15.44 8.29
N TYR A 156 -18.62 14.56 7.86
CA TYR A 156 -18.58 14.09 6.47
C TYR A 156 -19.78 13.19 6.17
N ARG A 157 -20.09 12.25 7.07
CA ARG A 157 -21.28 11.39 6.98
C ARG A 157 -22.55 12.20 6.78
N ASP A 158 -22.79 13.25 7.56
CA ASP A 158 -24.01 14.04 7.50
C ASP A 158 -24.20 14.78 6.17
N ARG A 159 -23.12 15.08 5.46
CA ARG A 159 -23.16 15.61 4.11
C ARG A 159 -23.40 14.52 3.06
N LEU A 160 -22.82 13.34 3.23
CA LEU A 160 -22.88 12.25 2.26
C LEU A 160 -24.19 11.46 2.33
N ALA A 161 -24.66 11.12 3.54
CA ALA A 161 -25.80 10.24 3.75
C ALA A 161 -27.10 10.68 3.03
N PRO A 162 -27.49 11.97 2.99
CA PRO A 162 -28.67 12.41 2.24
C PRO A 162 -28.58 12.17 0.73
N LEU A 163 -27.37 12.09 0.16
CA LEU A 163 -27.13 11.87 -1.26
C LEU A 163 -27.20 10.40 -1.67
N VAL A 164 -27.07 9.48 -0.70
CA VAL A 164 -27.10 8.03 -0.89
C VAL A 164 -27.94 7.37 0.23
N PRO A 165 -29.27 7.59 0.25
CA PRO A 165 -30.15 7.17 1.34
C PRO A 165 -30.25 5.64 1.51
N ASP A 166 -29.82 4.88 0.50
CA ASP A 166 -29.79 3.40 0.53
C ASP A 166 -28.62 2.85 1.37
N TYR A 167 -27.85 3.71 2.04
CA TYR A 167 -26.70 3.34 2.86
C TYR A 167 -26.86 3.80 4.30
N ARG A 168 -26.41 2.94 5.21
CA ARG A 168 -26.22 3.28 6.62
C ARG A 168 -24.73 3.51 6.87
N PHE A 169 -24.39 4.69 7.38
CA PHE A 169 -23.02 5.06 7.74
C PHE A 169 -22.83 5.05 9.25
N ILE A 170 -21.76 4.45 9.69
CA ILE A 170 -21.42 4.24 11.10
C ILE A 170 -20.04 4.90 11.33
N PRO A 171 -19.99 6.14 11.82
CA PRO A 171 -18.73 6.79 12.13
C PRO A 171 -18.16 6.26 13.44
N SER A 172 -16.83 6.19 13.52
CA SER A 172 -16.12 5.82 14.74
C SER A 172 -16.27 6.85 15.85
N ASP A 173 -16.62 8.10 15.50
CA ASP A 173 -16.86 9.19 16.43
C ASP A 173 -17.97 10.11 15.92
N GLU A 174 -19.01 10.30 16.76
CA GLU A 174 -20.15 11.19 16.46
C GLU A 174 -19.86 12.68 16.69
N ARG A 175 -18.74 13.02 17.33
CA ARG A 175 -18.37 14.40 17.69
C ARG A 175 -16.94 14.76 17.29
N GLY A 176 -16.18 13.80 16.79
CA GLY A 176 -14.78 13.94 16.41
C GLY A 176 -14.58 14.75 15.13
N ARG A 177 -13.32 15.12 14.90
CA ARG A 177 -12.89 15.72 13.63
C ARG A 177 -12.73 14.63 12.58
N ASP A 178 -13.05 14.96 11.32
CA ASP A 178 -12.93 14.02 10.20
C ASP A 178 -11.52 13.40 10.11
N VAL A 179 -10.46 14.18 10.28
CA VAL A 179 -9.06 13.71 10.24
C VAL A 179 -8.74 12.55 11.18
N GLN A 180 -9.47 12.42 12.28
CA GLN A 180 -9.27 11.37 13.30
C GLN A 180 -10.34 10.27 13.22
N GLY A 181 -11.29 10.40 12.31
CA GLY A 181 -12.42 9.50 12.18
C GLY A 181 -12.23 8.44 11.09
N VAL A 182 -12.93 7.34 11.27
CA VAL A 182 -13.16 6.32 10.24
C VAL A 182 -14.65 6.04 10.21
N THR A 183 -15.25 6.03 9.04
CA THR A 183 -16.66 5.71 8.86
C THR A 183 -16.80 4.42 8.04
N ALA A 184 -17.55 3.45 8.56
CA ALA A 184 -18.01 2.32 7.78
C ALA A 184 -19.38 2.62 7.17
N GLY A 185 -19.58 2.26 5.91
CA GLY A 185 -20.85 2.30 5.21
C GLY A 185 -21.33 0.90 4.85
N VAL A 186 -22.62 0.65 5.00
CA VAL A 186 -23.26 -0.62 4.67
C VAL A 186 -24.53 -0.35 3.87
N ARG A 187 -24.71 -1.06 2.76
CA ARG A 187 -25.93 -0.94 1.97
C ARG A 187 -27.13 -1.47 2.77
N ALA A 188 -28.20 -0.70 2.83
CA ALA A 188 -29.33 -0.95 3.73
C ALA A 188 -30.07 -2.27 3.47
N ASP A 189 -30.07 -2.74 2.22
CA ASP A 189 -30.69 -4.02 1.82
C ASP A 189 -29.96 -5.26 2.33
N LEU A 190 -28.73 -5.12 2.85
CA LEU A 190 -28.04 -6.20 3.54
C LEU A 190 -28.67 -6.57 4.90
N GLY A 191 -29.60 -5.75 5.40
CA GLY A 191 -30.28 -6.01 6.66
C GLY A 191 -29.53 -5.49 7.89
N ASP A 192 -29.83 -6.08 9.05
CA ASP A 192 -29.28 -5.61 10.31
C ASP A 192 -27.83 -6.02 10.50
N VAL A 193 -27.02 -5.03 10.87
CA VAL A 193 -25.62 -5.21 11.23
C VAL A 193 -25.34 -4.56 12.58
N ALA A 194 -24.41 -5.13 13.32
CA ALA A 194 -23.81 -4.58 14.52
C ALA A 194 -22.46 -3.95 14.17
N ALA A 195 -22.07 -2.92 14.88
CA ALA A 195 -20.74 -2.30 14.73
C ALA A 195 -20.00 -2.26 16.05
N GLN A 196 -18.72 -2.56 16.00
CA GLN A 196 -17.80 -2.45 17.12
C GLN A 196 -16.71 -1.46 16.74
N ILE A 197 -16.47 -0.48 17.63
CA ILE A 197 -15.41 0.53 17.43
C ILE A 197 -14.23 0.15 18.28
N ASP A 198 -13.09 -0.09 17.65
CA ASP A 198 -11.82 -0.30 18.32
C ASP A 198 -10.98 0.98 18.29
N ARG A 199 -10.43 1.34 19.46
CA ARG A 199 -9.62 2.55 19.68
C ARG A 199 -8.19 2.19 20.15
N SER A 200 -7.74 0.99 19.86
CA SER A 200 -6.40 0.52 20.26
C SER A 200 -5.29 1.01 19.33
N THR A 201 -5.64 1.56 18.18
CA THR A 201 -4.74 2.15 17.17
C THR A 201 -4.75 3.67 17.22
N GLY A 202 -3.81 4.31 16.54
CA GLY A 202 -3.70 5.77 16.45
C GLY A 202 -4.98 6.43 15.91
N PHE A 203 -5.63 5.78 14.93
CA PHE A 203 -6.99 6.09 14.52
C PHE A 203 -7.93 4.92 14.84
N PRO A 204 -9.20 5.17 15.21
CA PRO A 204 -10.15 4.10 15.51
C PRO A 204 -10.47 3.30 14.24
N SER A 205 -10.73 2.01 14.40
CA SER A 205 -11.33 1.18 13.35
C SER A 205 -12.80 0.88 13.65
N VAL A 206 -13.57 0.59 12.59
CA VAL A 206 -14.98 0.21 12.71
C VAL A 206 -15.16 -1.20 12.13
N GLU A 207 -15.41 -2.17 13.00
CA GLU A 207 -15.75 -3.53 12.60
C GLU A 207 -17.27 -3.68 12.50
N VAL A 208 -17.73 -4.22 11.38
CA VAL A 208 -19.15 -4.47 11.10
C VAL A 208 -19.36 -5.97 10.91
N SER A 209 -20.38 -6.51 11.58
CA SER A 209 -20.79 -7.92 11.52
C SER A 209 -22.30 -8.04 11.72
N GLY A 210 -22.84 -9.23 11.62
CA GLY A 210 -24.25 -9.49 11.92
C GLY A 210 -25.00 -10.23 10.82
N ALA A 211 -26.28 -10.51 11.05
CA ALA A 211 -27.08 -11.40 10.22
C ALA A 211 -27.11 -11.00 8.74
N GLY A 212 -27.05 -9.71 8.42
CA GLY A 212 -27.02 -9.21 7.04
C GLY A 212 -25.76 -9.61 6.26
N LEU A 213 -24.67 -9.86 6.98
CA LEU A 213 -23.38 -10.29 6.39
C LEU A 213 -23.15 -11.80 6.49
N GLY A 214 -23.96 -12.53 7.29
CA GLY A 214 -23.69 -13.93 7.65
C GLY A 214 -22.44 -14.02 8.51
N ASP A 215 -21.52 -14.91 8.15
CA ASP A 215 -20.25 -15.09 8.87
C ASP A 215 -19.17 -14.06 8.44
N LEU A 216 -19.44 -13.24 7.43
CA LEU A 216 -18.50 -12.22 6.97
C LEU A 216 -18.39 -11.09 8.00
N ARG A 217 -17.16 -10.69 8.27
CA ARG A 217 -16.83 -9.47 9.03
C ARG A 217 -16.16 -8.46 8.11
N PHE A 218 -16.45 -7.19 8.32
CA PHE A 218 -15.88 -6.08 7.57
C PHE A 218 -15.24 -5.07 8.53
N VAL A 219 -14.04 -4.63 8.24
CA VAL A 219 -13.33 -3.62 9.02
C VAL A 219 -12.99 -2.43 8.12
N ALA A 220 -13.46 -1.25 8.50
CA ALA A 220 -12.96 0.02 7.99
C ALA A 220 -11.76 0.44 8.86
N PHE A 221 -10.59 0.58 8.25
CA PHE A 221 -9.30 0.73 8.92
C PHE A 221 -8.57 1.99 8.45
N HIS A 222 -7.80 2.59 9.38
CA HIS A 222 -6.85 3.65 9.07
C HIS A 222 -5.67 3.56 10.03
N SER A 223 -4.44 3.46 9.50
CA SER A 223 -3.23 3.56 10.32
C SER A 223 -2.67 4.97 10.31
N ILE A 224 -1.93 5.32 11.34
CA ILE A 224 -1.14 6.57 11.33
C ILE A 224 -0.11 6.53 10.18
N ALA A 225 0.28 7.70 9.65
CA ALA A 225 1.28 7.76 8.58
C ALA A 225 2.71 7.61 9.15
N PRO A 226 3.67 6.98 8.41
CA PRO A 226 5.05 6.81 8.84
C PRO A 226 5.86 8.11 8.73
N THR A 227 5.37 9.20 9.34
CA THR A 227 6.08 10.47 9.40
C THR A 227 7.28 10.39 10.34
N PRO A 228 8.28 11.30 10.24
CA PRO A 228 9.37 11.34 11.20
C PRO A 228 8.85 11.46 12.64
N GLY A 229 9.21 10.50 13.50
CA GLY A 229 8.76 10.42 14.89
C GLY A 229 7.51 9.57 15.13
N ALA A 230 6.72 9.22 14.11
CA ALA A 230 5.51 8.42 14.23
C ALA A 230 5.66 6.97 13.68
N ILE A 231 6.87 6.58 13.28
CA ILE A 231 7.12 5.23 12.75
C ILE A 231 6.80 4.11 13.77
N PRO A 232 7.13 4.23 15.06
CA PRO A 232 6.77 3.22 16.04
C PRO A 232 5.26 3.03 16.16
N GLU A 233 4.48 4.12 16.19
CA GLU A 233 3.03 4.11 16.25
C GLU A 233 2.44 3.50 14.98
N TRP A 234 2.94 3.90 13.80
CA TRP A 234 2.56 3.30 12.52
C TRP A 234 2.81 1.79 12.49
N THR A 235 3.99 1.33 12.95
CA THR A 235 4.30 -0.10 13.04
C THR A 235 3.36 -0.82 14.00
N SER A 236 3.03 -0.19 15.13
CA SER A 236 2.07 -0.71 16.10
C SER A 236 0.68 -0.85 15.51
N ASP A 237 0.20 0.18 14.79
CA ASP A 237 -1.09 0.15 14.11
C ASP A 237 -1.18 -0.98 13.10
N LEU A 238 -0.18 -1.13 12.22
CA LEU A 238 -0.14 -2.22 11.25
C LEU A 238 -0.12 -3.59 11.93
N SER A 239 0.57 -3.75 13.06
CA SER A 239 0.63 -5.03 13.77
C SER A 239 -0.74 -5.52 14.23
N THR A 240 -1.73 -4.63 14.37
CA THR A 240 -3.10 -5.01 14.74
C THR A 240 -3.82 -5.83 13.67
N LEU A 241 -3.33 -5.81 12.42
CA LEU A 241 -3.88 -6.62 11.33
C LEU A 241 -3.78 -8.12 11.62
N ASP A 242 -2.78 -8.55 12.39
CA ASP A 242 -2.58 -9.94 12.76
C ASP A 242 -3.84 -10.57 13.38
N ARG A 243 -4.57 -9.83 14.23
CA ARG A 243 -5.83 -10.30 14.84
C ARG A 243 -6.96 -10.58 13.84
N TRP A 244 -6.92 -9.96 12.67
CA TRP A 244 -7.93 -10.17 11.61
C TRP A 244 -7.42 -11.12 10.53
N CYS A 245 -6.13 -11.07 10.23
CA CYS A 245 -5.54 -11.84 9.14
C CYS A 245 -5.09 -13.24 9.57
N ALA A 246 -4.58 -13.42 10.81
CA ALA A 246 -4.06 -14.71 11.26
C ALA A 246 -5.14 -15.67 11.77
N ASP A 247 -6.30 -15.16 12.20
CA ASP A 247 -7.39 -15.99 12.73
C ASP A 247 -8.20 -16.65 11.62
N ARG A 248 -7.76 -17.82 11.20
CA ARG A 248 -8.44 -18.62 10.16
C ARG A 248 -9.78 -19.22 10.61
N GLN A 249 -10.07 -19.22 11.92
CA GLN A 249 -11.32 -19.77 12.46
C GLN A 249 -12.41 -18.71 12.59
N ALA A 250 -12.04 -17.44 12.50
CA ALA A 250 -12.96 -16.32 12.67
C ALA A 250 -13.92 -16.09 11.47
N GLY A 251 -13.90 -16.96 10.46
CA GLY A 251 -14.68 -16.79 9.23
C GLY A 251 -14.07 -15.83 8.23
N PRO A 252 -14.78 -15.56 7.11
CA PRO A 252 -14.31 -14.64 6.08
C PRO A 252 -14.25 -13.20 6.60
N MET A 253 -13.17 -12.48 6.22
CA MET A 253 -12.91 -11.12 6.66
C MET A 253 -12.52 -10.23 5.48
N ILE A 254 -12.98 -9.00 5.50
CA ILE A 254 -12.55 -7.92 4.61
C ILE A 254 -12.05 -6.77 5.49
N VAL A 255 -10.80 -6.33 5.29
CA VAL A 255 -10.26 -5.12 5.92
C VAL A 255 -9.95 -4.13 4.81
N ALA A 256 -10.62 -2.98 4.80
CA ALA A 256 -10.44 -1.97 3.76
C ALA A 256 -10.13 -0.59 4.39
N GLY A 257 -9.30 0.18 3.74
CA GLY A 257 -8.93 1.51 4.23
C GLY A 257 -7.57 1.99 3.75
N ASP A 258 -7.06 3.01 4.43
CA ASP A 258 -5.73 3.55 4.26
C ASP A 258 -4.78 2.94 5.30
N PHE A 259 -3.81 2.18 4.81
CA PHE A 259 -2.81 1.52 5.65
C PHE A 259 -1.53 2.35 5.79
N ASN A 260 -1.43 3.46 5.07
CA ASN A 260 -0.21 4.26 5.00
C ASN A 260 1.04 3.40 4.75
N ALA A 261 0.87 2.27 4.11
CA ALA A 261 1.88 1.26 3.81
C ALA A 261 1.66 0.69 2.43
N THR A 262 2.72 0.22 1.79
CA THR A 262 2.67 -0.54 0.55
C THR A 262 3.13 -1.97 0.79
N LEU A 263 2.89 -2.88 -0.16
CA LEU A 263 3.44 -4.24 -0.13
C LEU A 263 4.98 -4.28 -0.17
N ASP A 264 5.65 -3.13 -0.22
CA ASP A 264 7.11 -3.01 -0.11
C ASP A 264 7.59 -2.94 1.34
N HIS A 265 6.71 -2.65 2.31
CA HIS A 265 7.04 -2.65 3.72
C HIS A 265 6.98 -4.06 4.32
N SER A 266 8.08 -4.52 4.89
CA SER A 266 8.15 -5.85 5.54
C SER A 266 7.19 -5.96 6.72
N VAL A 267 7.03 -4.89 7.49
CA VAL A 267 6.08 -4.83 8.62
C VAL A 267 4.63 -5.04 8.17
N PHE A 268 4.24 -4.47 7.03
CA PHE A 268 2.89 -4.64 6.48
C PHE A 268 2.69 -6.05 5.95
N ARG A 269 3.63 -6.59 5.15
CA ARG A 269 3.56 -7.99 4.67
C ARG A 269 3.50 -9.00 5.82
N THR A 270 4.23 -8.75 6.89
CA THR A 270 4.21 -9.62 8.09
C THR A 270 2.87 -9.54 8.79
N ALA A 271 2.37 -8.33 9.04
CA ALA A 271 1.11 -8.10 9.75
C ALA A 271 -0.12 -8.62 9.00
N MET A 272 -0.10 -8.59 7.66
CA MET A 272 -1.18 -9.11 6.84
C MET A 272 -1.08 -10.61 6.54
N THR A 273 -0.18 -11.35 7.20
CA THR A 273 -0.02 -12.79 6.99
C THR A 273 -1.35 -13.53 7.27
N GLY A 274 -1.85 -14.24 6.26
CA GLY A 274 -3.18 -14.87 6.29
C GLY A 274 -4.25 -14.09 5.53
N CYS A 275 -4.04 -12.82 5.26
CA CYS A 275 -4.79 -12.03 4.29
C CYS A 275 -4.12 -12.04 2.92
N THR A 276 -4.89 -11.67 1.91
CA THR A 276 -4.42 -11.42 0.54
C THR A 276 -4.89 -10.02 0.13
N ASP A 277 -4.04 -9.27 -0.57
CA ASP A 277 -4.40 -7.98 -1.12
C ASP A 277 -5.19 -8.15 -2.42
N ALA A 278 -6.36 -7.51 -2.52
CA ALA A 278 -7.22 -7.61 -3.69
C ALA A 278 -6.58 -7.01 -4.95
N ALA A 279 -5.79 -5.95 -4.80
CA ALA A 279 -5.09 -5.32 -5.93
C ALA A 279 -3.99 -6.23 -6.48
N GLU A 280 -3.22 -6.89 -5.60
CA GLU A 280 -2.22 -7.87 -6.04
C GLU A 280 -2.87 -9.05 -6.78
N ARG A 281 -4.03 -9.53 -6.28
CA ARG A 281 -4.75 -10.65 -6.92
C ARG A 281 -5.28 -10.32 -8.31
N THR A 282 -5.69 -9.08 -8.54
CA THR A 282 -6.23 -8.63 -9.83
C THR A 282 -5.16 -8.12 -10.81
N GLY A 283 -3.89 -8.05 -10.39
CA GLY A 283 -2.79 -7.48 -11.20
C GLY A 283 -2.76 -5.95 -11.18
N GLU A 284 -3.51 -5.32 -10.29
CA GLU A 284 -3.63 -3.86 -10.15
C GLU A 284 -2.79 -3.33 -8.96
N GLY A 285 -1.90 -4.15 -8.38
CA GLY A 285 -1.10 -3.82 -7.20
C GLY A 285 -0.01 -2.78 -7.43
N LEU A 286 0.10 -2.21 -8.63
CA LEU A 286 0.99 -1.10 -8.96
C LEU A 286 0.23 0.21 -9.26
N LEU A 287 -1.09 0.24 -9.10
CA LEU A 287 -1.88 1.47 -9.26
C LEU A 287 -1.78 2.32 -7.99
N GLY A 288 -1.06 3.43 -8.07
CA GLY A 288 -0.91 4.37 -6.96
C GLY A 288 -2.24 5.01 -6.56
N THR A 289 -2.51 4.98 -5.26
CA THR A 289 -3.69 5.62 -4.68
C THR A 289 -3.36 6.98 -4.08
N TRP A 290 -2.09 7.26 -3.77
CA TRP A 290 -1.59 8.50 -3.19
C TRP A 290 -0.25 8.93 -3.80
N PRO A 291 0.07 10.24 -3.88
CA PRO A 291 -0.90 11.31 -3.91
C PRO A 291 -1.64 11.37 -5.25
N SER A 292 -2.88 11.83 -5.23
CA SER A 292 -3.72 11.95 -6.44
C SER A 292 -3.16 12.91 -7.49
N SER A 293 -2.26 13.80 -7.10
CA SER A 293 -1.54 14.73 -7.99
C SER A 293 -0.48 14.06 -8.88
N LEU A 294 0.00 12.87 -8.52
CA LEU A 294 0.96 12.10 -9.33
C LEU A 294 0.22 11.17 -10.30
N PRO A 295 0.83 10.81 -11.45
CA PRO A 295 0.32 9.71 -12.26
C PRO A 295 0.22 8.41 -11.45
N ARG A 296 -0.79 7.57 -11.72
CA ARG A 296 -1.05 6.33 -10.97
C ARG A 296 0.12 5.35 -10.97
N TRP A 297 0.95 5.35 -12.01
CA TRP A 297 2.14 4.48 -12.10
C TRP A 297 3.35 5.00 -11.31
N LEU A 298 3.28 6.22 -10.78
CA LEU A 298 4.38 6.85 -10.04
C LEU A 298 4.11 6.93 -8.52
N GLY A 299 2.84 7.07 -8.12
CA GLY A 299 2.45 7.10 -6.72
C GLY A 299 2.45 5.71 -6.08
N PRO A 300 2.63 5.62 -4.75
CA PRO A 300 2.43 4.38 -4.00
C PRO A 300 0.95 4.01 -3.88
N GLN A 301 0.67 2.71 -3.80
CA GLN A 301 -0.62 2.18 -3.38
C GLN A 301 -0.59 2.00 -1.87
N ILE A 302 -1.34 2.80 -1.14
CA ILE A 302 -1.42 2.76 0.34
C ILE A 302 -2.84 2.50 0.85
N ASP A 303 -3.84 2.62 -0.04
CA ASP A 303 -5.21 2.22 0.22
C ASP A 303 -5.42 0.79 -0.30
N HIS A 304 -5.85 -0.11 0.58
CA HIS A 304 -5.94 -1.53 0.28
C HIS A 304 -7.30 -2.12 0.65
N VAL A 305 -7.61 -3.27 0.04
CA VAL A 305 -8.69 -4.17 0.44
C VAL A 305 -8.07 -5.54 0.67
N LEU A 306 -7.91 -5.90 1.93
CA LEU A 306 -7.38 -7.20 2.35
C LEU A 306 -8.52 -8.19 2.56
N ILE A 307 -8.35 -9.42 2.12
CA ILE A 307 -9.36 -10.48 2.13
C ILE A 307 -8.83 -11.77 2.72
N THR A 308 -9.67 -12.50 3.45
CA THR A 308 -9.35 -13.81 4.03
C THR A 308 -10.44 -14.85 3.73
N GLY A 309 -10.31 -16.05 4.25
CA GLY A 309 -11.38 -17.04 4.35
C GLY A 309 -11.94 -17.53 3.02
N GLY A 310 -11.10 -17.63 1.99
CA GLY A 310 -11.54 -18.11 0.67
C GLY A 310 -12.26 -17.06 -0.18
N ILE A 311 -12.30 -15.79 0.28
CA ILE A 311 -12.76 -14.67 -0.56
C ILE A 311 -11.76 -14.49 -1.71
N THR A 312 -12.28 -14.27 -2.93
CA THR A 312 -11.45 -14.01 -4.11
C THR A 312 -11.77 -12.65 -4.72
N ALA A 313 -10.75 -11.95 -5.26
CA ALA A 313 -10.92 -10.68 -5.92
C ALA A 313 -11.12 -10.90 -7.43
N GLU A 314 -12.23 -10.35 -7.99
CA GLU A 314 -12.54 -10.45 -9.42
C GLU A 314 -12.04 -9.25 -10.20
N THR A 315 -12.24 -8.06 -9.68
CA THR A 315 -11.82 -6.80 -10.29
C THR A 315 -11.43 -5.78 -9.24
N LEU A 316 -10.52 -4.88 -9.60
CA LEU A 316 -10.22 -3.69 -8.84
C LEU A 316 -10.06 -2.49 -9.77
N SER A 317 -10.54 -1.35 -9.36
CA SER A 317 -10.38 -0.08 -10.08
C SER A 317 -10.10 1.07 -9.13
N VAL A 318 -9.36 2.06 -9.62
CA VAL A 318 -8.95 3.24 -8.86
C VAL A 318 -9.57 4.47 -9.50
N HIS A 319 -10.17 5.36 -8.70
CA HIS A 319 -10.93 6.51 -9.17
C HIS A 319 -10.42 7.81 -8.54
N ASP A 320 -10.24 8.84 -9.36
CA ASP A 320 -9.88 10.18 -8.88
C ASP A 320 -11.13 10.86 -8.30
N ILE A 321 -11.01 11.40 -7.09
CA ILE A 321 -12.07 12.18 -6.41
C ILE A 321 -11.54 13.57 -6.15
N PRO A 322 -12.22 14.63 -6.65
CA PRO A 322 -11.83 16.00 -6.35
C PRO A 322 -11.81 16.28 -4.84
N GLY A 323 -10.88 17.12 -4.39
CA GLY A 323 -10.79 17.55 -2.99
C GLY A 323 -10.05 16.57 -2.06
N SER A 324 -9.67 15.38 -2.54
CA SER A 324 -8.79 14.47 -1.80
C SER A 324 -7.45 14.32 -2.49
N ASP A 325 -6.40 14.13 -1.70
CA ASP A 325 -5.08 13.71 -2.17
C ASP A 325 -4.97 12.20 -2.33
N HIS A 326 -6.02 11.44 -1.96
CA HIS A 326 -6.17 10.01 -2.23
C HIS A 326 -7.11 9.74 -3.41
N ARG A 327 -7.00 8.55 -3.96
CA ARG A 327 -7.94 7.98 -4.93
C ARG A 327 -8.80 6.92 -4.27
N ALA A 328 -10.04 6.84 -4.69
CA ALA A 328 -10.94 5.78 -4.24
C ALA A 328 -10.59 4.45 -4.91
N VAL A 329 -10.67 3.37 -4.15
CA VAL A 329 -10.52 1.97 -4.61
C VAL A 329 -11.89 1.31 -4.60
N VAL A 330 -12.27 0.72 -5.72
CA VAL A 330 -13.49 -0.10 -5.83
C VAL A 330 -13.09 -1.50 -6.26
N THR A 331 -13.47 -2.50 -5.48
CA THR A 331 -13.16 -3.90 -5.78
C THR A 331 -14.42 -4.77 -5.73
N ARG A 332 -14.52 -5.70 -6.66
CA ARG A 332 -15.53 -6.74 -6.67
C ARG A 332 -14.93 -8.05 -6.16
N LEU A 333 -15.59 -8.62 -5.18
CA LEU A 333 -15.16 -9.82 -4.48
C LEU A 333 -16.19 -10.93 -4.66
N ARG A 334 -15.72 -12.16 -4.70
CA ARG A 334 -16.53 -13.39 -4.63
C ARG A 334 -16.33 -14.00 -3.26
N LEU A 335 -17.42 -14.24 -2.55
CA LEU A 335 -17.41 -14.88 -1.25
C LEU A 335 -17.36 -16.40 -1.40
N PRO A 336 -16.77 -17.12 -0.42
CA PRO A 336 -16.86 -18.58 -0.37
C PRO A 336 -18.32 -19.02 -0.22
N THR A 337 -18.62 -20.21 -0.74
CA THR A 337 -19.93 -20.86 -0.65
C THR A 337 -20.11 -21.56 0.68
#